data_0ba0ae189895df1ed5f3c8afb36aaf5a
#
_entry.id   0ba0ae189895df1ed5f3c8afb36aaf5a
#
_cell.length_a   1.000
_cell.length_b   1.000
_cell.length_c   1.000
_cell.angle_alpha   90.00
_cell.angle_beta   90.00
_cell.angle_gamma   90.00
#
_symmetry.space_group_name_H-M   'P 1'
#
loop_
_entity.id
_entity.type
_entity.pdbx_description
1 polymer ?
#
loop_
_entity_poly.entity_id
_entity_poly.type
_entity_poly.pdbx_seq_one_letter_code
_entity_poly.pdbx_strand_id
1 'polypeptide(L)'
;MVELEWLETFEIGLQEIDDDHREMLRIMQDIKAAGEARDRKRCARLLDALIDYSKAHFEREEKILDEIEYPSLEVHEAYHADLLNRAEEVKEACKAIRSDRDFRECCEQMFGFLIDDVITGDMKIKSFLQERGIAEPN
;
A
#
# COMPACT_ATOMS: atom_id res chain seq x y z
N MET A 1 5.34 -15.37 -7.53
CA MET A 1 5.10 -15.12 -6.10
C MET A 1 5.65 -13.76 -5.70
N VAL A 2 4.87 -12.95 -5.02
CA VAL A 2 5.33 -11.63 -4.58
C VAL A 2 6.22 -11.79 -3.35
N GLU A 3 7.40 -11.20 -3.39
CA GLU A 3 8.27 -11.13 -2.23
C GLU A 3 7.85 -9.96 -1.35
N LEU A 4 7.56 -10.23 -0.09
CA LEU A 4 7.09 -9.24 0.86
C LEU A 4 8.23 -8.89 1.84
N GLU A 5 9.25 -8.22 1.31
CA GLU A 5 10.40 -7.77 2.10
C GLU A 5 10.58 -6.27 1.96
N TRP A 6 10.99 -5.62 3.06
CA TRP A 6 11.32 -4.21 3.02
C TRP A 6 12.66 -4.00 2.31
N LEU A 7 12.69 -3.07 1.36
CA LEU A 7 13.92 -2.64 0.70
C LEU A 7 14.17 -1.18 1.07
N GLU A 8 15.43 -0.84 1.30
CA GLU A 8 15.79 0.54 1.63
C GLU A 8 15.39 1.53 0.53
N THR A 9 15.34 1.06 -0.71
CA THR A 9 14.90 1.87 -1.84
C THR A 9 13.42 2.27 -1.76
N PHE A 10 12.63 1.63 -0.89
CA PHE A 10 11.24 2.00 -0.65
C PHE A 10 11.11 3.25 0.21
N GLU A 11 12.16 3.64 0.91
CA GLU A 11 12.14 4.83 1.75
C GLU A 11 12.06 6.09 0.91
N ILE A 12 11.12 6.97 1.23
CA ILE A 12 10.97 8.26 0.54
C ILE A 12 11.60 9.41 1.31
N GLY A 13 12.00 9.19 2.55
CA GLY A 13 12.67 10.20 3.38
C GLY A 13 11.77 10.95 4.33
N LEU A 14 10.51 10.56 4.45
CA LEU A 14 9.58 11.06 5.47
C LEU A 14 9.24 9.91 6.40
N GLN A 15 9.68 10.01 7.64
CA GLN A 15 9.56 8.91 8.60
C GLN A 15 8.11 8.43 8.77
N GLU A 16 7.15 9.33 8.89
CA GLU A 16 5.73 8.95 9.03
C GLU A 16 5.24 8.08 7.88
N ILE A 17 5.59 8.46 6.66
CA ILE A 17 5.17 7.73 5.46
C ILE A 17 5.93 6.40 5.36
N ASP A 18 7.22 6.41 5.63
CA ASP A 18 8.04 5.19 5.61
C ASP A 18 7.56 4.19 6.66
N ASP A 19 7.20 4.65 7.86
CA ASP A 19 6.63 3.80 8.90
C ASP A 19 5.28 3.22 8.48
N ASP A 20 4.44 4.00 7.82
CA ASP A 20 3.16 3.53 7.28
C ASP A 20 3.38 2.43 6.24
N HIS A 21 4.34 2.61 5.34
CA HIS A 21 4.65 1.61 4.32
C HIS A 21 5.14 0.31 4.94
N ARG A 22 5.96 0.39 6.00
CA ARG A 22 6.43 -0.80 6.71
C ARG A 22 5.28 -1.54 7.38
N GLU A 23 4.34 -0.79 7.98
CA GLU A 23 3.16 -1.40 8.61
C GLU A 23 2.25 -2.05 7.58
N MET A 24 2.04 -1.42 6.43
CA MET A 24 1.26 -2.01 5.34
C MET A 24 1.89 -3.32 4.87
N LEU A 25 3.22 -3.32 4.73
CA LEU A 25 3.95 -4.54 4.35
C LEU A 25 3.80 -5.63 5.39
N ARG A 26 3.86 -5.29 6.68
CA ARG A 26 3.68 -6.24 7.77
C ARG A 26 2.30 -6.89 7.71
N ILE A 27 1.26 -6.09 7.45
CA ILE A 27 -0.11 -6.62 7.31
C ILE A 27 -0.18 -7.57 6.11
N MET A 28 0.45 -7.22 4.99
CA MET A 28 0.52 -8.09 3.81
C MET A 28 1.21 -9.43 4.12
N GLN A 29 2.28 -9.40 4.90
CA GLN A 29 2.98 -10.61 5.34
C GLN A 29 2.07 -11.49 6.18
N ASP A 30 1.28 -10.88 7.08
CA ASP A 30 0.31 -11.60 7.90
C ASP A 30 -0.81 -12.23 7.05
N ILE A 31 -1.27 -11.52 6.02
CA ILE A 31 -2.26 -12.06 5.08
C ILE A 31 -1.70 -13.28 4.35
N LYS A 32 -0.47 -13.19 3.90
CA LYS A 32 0.20 -14.30 3.21
C LYS A 32 0.29 -15.53 4.13
N ALA A 33 0.71 -15.32 5.38
CA ALA A 33 0.81 -16.40 6.36
C ALA A 33 -0.56 -17.03 6.64
N ALA A 34 -1.62 -16.22 6.78
CA ALA A 34 -2.97 -16.72 6.98
C ALA A 34 -3.46 -17.51 5.76
N GLY A 35 -3.11 -17.08 4.55
CA GLY A 35 -3.44 -17.79 3.32
C GLY A 35 -2.76 -19.14 3.23
N GLU A 36 -1.48 -19.22 3.62
CA GLU A 36 -0.74 -20.47 3.66
C GLU A 36 -1.31 -21.44 4.71
N ALA A 37 -1.81 -20.89 5.82
CA ALA A 37 -2.49 -21.68 6.87
C ALA A 37 -3.94 -22.02 6.51
N ARG A 38 -4.44 -21.55 5.37
CA ARG A 38 -5.82 -21.74 4.90
C ARG A 38 -6.86 -21.14 5.84
N ASP A 39 -6.49 -20.09 6.56
CA ASP A 39 -7.38 -19.38 7.47
C ASP A 39 -8.05 -18.21 6.73
N ARG A 40 -9.11 -18.52 6.00
CA ARG A 40 -9.81 -17.54 5.16
C ARG A 40 -10.47 -16.42 5.96
N LYS A 41 -10.97 -16.74 7.15
CA LYS A 41 -11.60 -15.73 8.01
C LYS A 41 -10.58 -14.69 8.45
N ARG A 42 -9.40 -15.16 8.84
CA ARG A 42 -8.31 -14.26 9.23
C ARG A 42 -7.84 -13.44 8.03
N CYS A 43 -7.69 -14.07 6.86
CA CYS A 43 -7.35 -13.36 5.62
C CYS A 43 -8.33 -12.23 5.35
N ALA A 44 -9.63 -12.49 5.44
CA ALA A 44 -10.66 -11.49 5.17
C ALA A 44 -10.56 -10.31 6.13
N ARG A 45 -10.37 -10.59 7.43
CA ARG A 45 -10.18 -9.53 8.43
C ARG A 45 -8.94 -8.69 8.17
N LEU A 46 -7.85 -9.35 7.79
CA LEU A 46 -6.58 -8.66 7.50
C LEU A 46 -6.67 -7.84 6.21
N LEU A 47 -7.41 -8.31 5.20
CA LEU A 47 -7.65 -7.52 3.98
C LEU A 47 -8.41 -6.24 4.31
N ASP A 48 -9.46 -6.35 5.14
CA ASP A 48 -10.18 -5.17 5.61
C ASP A 48 -9.25 -4.21 6.37
N ALA A 49 -8.41 -4.77 7.25
CA ALA A 49 -7.45 -3.98 8.02
C ALA A 49 -6.43 -3.28 7.10
N LEU A 50 -5.97 -3.96 6.06
CA LEU A 50 -5.03 -3.38 5.10
C LEU A 50 -5.65 -2.20 4.36
N ILE A 51 -6.90 -2.34 3.90
CA ILE A 51 -7.59 -1.27 3.19
C ILE A 51 -7.84 -0.08 4.11
N ASP A 52 -8.30 -0.33 5.34
CA ASP A 52 -8.51 0.73 6.33
C ASP A 52 -7.21 1.46 6.67
N TYR A 53 -6.13 0.72 6.84
CA TYR A 53 -4.82 1.31 7.12
C TYR A 53 -4.32 2.14 5.93
N SER A 54 -4.49 1.62 4.71
CA SER A 54 -4.11 2.33 3.49
C SER A 54 -4.87 3.64 3.35
N LYS A 55 -6.16 3.64 3.67
CA LYS A 55 -6.99 4.84 3.64
C LYS A 55 -6.46 5.89 4.62
N ALA A 56 -6.16 5.50 5.85
CA ALA A 56 -5.61 6.40 6.85
C ALA A 56 -4.21 6.91 6.44
N HIS A 57 -3.39 6.02 5.85
CA HIS A 57 -2.09 6.40 5.32
C HIS A 57 -2.20 7.46 4.22
N PHE A 58 -3.11 7.27 3.27
CA PHE A 58 -3.30 8.23 2.19
C PHE A 58 -3.73 9.61 2.72
N GLU A 59 -4.59 9.64 3.72
CA GLU A 59 -5.01 10.89 4.35
C GLU A 59 -3.83 11.61 5.03
N ARG A 60 -2.98 10.88 5.74
CA ARG A 60 -1.78 11.44 6.37
C ARG A 60 -0.79 11.97 5.33
N GLU A 61 -0.57 11.19 4.28
CA GLU A 61 0.33 11.59 3.20
C GLU A 61 -0.16 12.83 2.49
N GLU A 62 -1.44 12.89 2.14
CA GLU A 62 -2.04 14.04 1.47
C GLU A 62 -1.93 15.31 2.32
N LYS A 63 -2.10 15.18 3.64
CA LYS A 63 -1.93 16.30 4.57
C LYS A 63 -0.49 16.82 4.56
N ILE A 64 0.48 15.91 4.59
CA ILE A 64 1.89 16.28 4.54
C ILE A 64 2.22 16.96 3.21
N LEU A 65 1.73 16.40 2.11
CA LEU A 65 1.97 16.94 0.77
C LEU A 65 1.36 18.35 0.62
N ASP A 66 0.21 18.59 1.23
CA ASP A 66 -0.40 19.91 1.25
C ASP A 66 0.47 20.90 2.03
N GLU A 67 0.97 20.50 3.20
CA GLU A 67 1.82 21.34 4.04
C GLU A 67 3.13 21.74 3.36
N ILE A 68 3.72 20.86 2.55
CA ILE A 68 4.96 21.14 1.83
C ILE A 68 4.73 21.71 0.44
N GLU A 69 3.48 21.98 0.08
CA GLU A 69 3.09 22.56 -1.20
C GLU A 69 3.52 21.71 -2.42
N TYR A 70 3.26 20.41 -2.33
CA TYR A 70 3.55 19.48 -3.43
C TYR A 70 2.71 19.85 -4.66
N PRO A 71 3.35 20.13 -5.83
CA PRO A 71 2.62 20.68 -6.98
C PRO A 71 1.62 19.74 -7.62
N SER A 72 1.78 18.43 -7.46
CA SER A 72 0.88 17.44 -8.06
C SER A 72 -0.08 16.82 -7.06
N LEU A 73 -0.41 17.53 -5.98
CA LEU A 73 -1.26 17.01 -4.91
C LEU A 73 -2.62 16.54 -5.42
N GLU A 74 -3.30 17.31 -6.24
CA GLU A 74 -4.62 16.92 -6.75
C GLU A 74 -4.58 15.63 -7.57
N VAL A 75 -3.56 15.48 -8.41
CA VAL A 75 -3.35 14.27 -9.20
C VAL A 75 -3.09 13.08 -8.29
N HIS A 76 -2.29 13.30 -7.24
CA HIS A 76 -1.95 12.25 -6.28
C HIS A 76 -3.16 11.82 -5.46
N GLU A 77 -4.02 12.76 -5.05
CA GLU A 77 -5.27 12.46 -4.35
C GLU A 77 -6.22 11.63 -5.22
N ALA A 78 -6.34 11.98 -6.51
CA ALA A 78 -7.17 11.22 -7.44
C ALA A 78 -6.62 9.80 -7.64
N TYR A 79 -5.31 9.67 -7.68
CA TYR A 79 -4.63 8.38 -7.78
C TYR A 79 -4.93 7.51 -6.56
N HIS A 80 -4.85 8.07 -5.35
CA HIS A 80 -5.19 7.36 -4.11
C HIS A 80 -6.63 6.88 -4.11
N ALA A 81 -7.57 7.72 -4.56
CA ALA A 81 -8.99 7.36 -4.62
C ALA A 81 -9.20 6.18 -5.58
N ASP A 82 -8.52 6.18 -6.73
CA ASP A 82 -8.60 5.09 -7.70
C ASP A 82 -8.03 3.79 -7.12
N LEU A 83 -6.89 3.88 -6.43
CA LEU A 83 -6.28 2.72 -5.76
C LEU A 83 -7.22 2.09 -4.74
N LEU A 84 -7.87 2.91 -3.92
CA LEU A 84 -8.80 2.43 -2.90
C LEU A 84 -10.00 1.75 -3.53
N ASN A 85 -10.55 2.31 -4.61
CA ASN A 85 -11.66 1.71 -5.33
C ASN A 85 -11.29 0.34 -5.90
N ARG A 86 -10.11 0.24 -6.51
CA ARG A 86 -9.62 -1.03 -7.05
C ARG A 86 -9.38 -2.06 -5.95
N ALA A 87 -8.84 -1.61 -4.81
CA ALA A 87 -8.60 -2.50 -3.68
C ALA A 87 -9.91 -3.07 -3.13
N GLU A 88 -10.96 -2.25 -3.05
CA GLU A 88 -12.28 -2.72 -2.64
C GLU A 88 -12.85 -3.73 -3.63
N GLU A 89 -12.71 -3.49 -4.93
CA GLU A 89 -13.17 -4.42 -5.97
C GLU A 89 -12.45 -5.77 -5.87
N VAL A 90 -11.12 -5.75 -5.69
CA VAL A 90 -10.33 -6.97 -5.54
C VAL A 90 -10.73 -7.72 -4.27
N LYS A 91 -10.94 -7.00 -3.18
CA LYS A 91 -11.38 -7.60 -1.91
C LYS A 91 -12.71 -8.34 -2.08
N GLU A 92 -13.69 -7.71 -2.72
CA GLU A 92 -14.99 -8.35 -2.96
C GLU A 92 -14.86 -9.56 -3.90
N ALA A 93 -14.03 -9.46 -4.92
CA ALA A 93 -13.75 -10.59 -5.82
C ALA A 93 -13.11 -11.74 -5.05
N CYS A 94 -12.15 -11.46 -4.15
CA CYS A 94 -11.50 -12.49 -3.33
C CYS A 94 -12.51 -13.20 -2.42
N LYS A 95 -13.47 -12.48 -1.85
CA LYS A 95 -14.49 -13.07 -0.96
C LYS A 95 -15.41 -14.05 -1.70
N ALA A 96 -15.61 -13.85 -2.99
CA ALA A 96 -16.49 -14.71 -3.81
C ALA A 96 -15.82 -16.00 -4.25
N ILE A 97 -14.51 -16.11 -4.16
CA ILE A 97 -13.76 -17.29 -4.61
C ILE A 97 -13.89 -18.41 -3.57
N ARG A 98 -14.17 -19.63 -4.03
CA ARG A 98 -14.35 -20.80 -3.17
C ARG A 98 -13.08 -21.61 -2.93
N SER A 99 -12.21 -21.69 -3.94
CA SER A 99 -10.95 -22.42 -3.86
C SER A 99 -9.93 -21.65 -3.03
N ASP A 100 -9.27 -22.32 -2.09
CA ASP A 100 -8.20 -21.72 -1.29
C ASP A 100 -7.03 -21.25 -2.16
N ARG A 101 -6.72 -22.02 -3.20
CA ARG A 101 -5.65 -21.67 -4.13
C ARG A 101 -5.97 -20.37 -4.88
N ASP A 102 -7.17 -20.26 -5.44
CA ASP A 102 -7.59 -19.07 -6.17
C ASP A 102 -7.69 -17.86 -5.25
N PHE A 103 -8.14 -18.09 -4.01
CA PHE A 103 -8.18 -17.04 -2.99
C PHE A 103 -6.79 -16.49 -2.70
N ARG A 104 -5.79 -17.37 -2.52
CA ARG A 104 -4.41 -16.94 -2.27
C ARG A 104 -3.85 -16.16 -3.46
N GLU A 105 -4.12 -16.63 -4.69
CA GLU A 105 -3.68 -15.94 -5.89
C GLU A 105 -4.31 -14.54 -6.00
N CYS A 106 -5.58 -14.41 -5.65
CA CYS A 106 -6.27 -13.13 -5.62
C CYS A 106 -5.62 -12.17 -4.60
N CYS A 107 -5.29 -12.67 -3.42
CA CYS A 107 -4.60 -11.88 -2.39
C CYS A 107 -3.22 -11.43 -2.88
N GLU A 108 -2.48 -12.31 -3.56
CA GLU A 108 -1.16 -11.96 -4.12
C GLU A 108 -1.26 -10.89 -5.20
N GLN A 109 -2.30 -10.93 -6.03
CA GLN A 109 -2.55 -9.87 -7.01
C GLN A 109 -2.77 -8.53 -6.34
N MET A 110 -3.51 -8.53 -5.23
CA MET A 110 -3.73 -7.31 -4.45
C MET A 110 -2.43 -6.75 -3.90
N PHE A 111 -1.53 -7.61 -3.42
CA PHE A 111 -0.23 -7.18 -2.91
C PHE A 111 0.63 -6.55 -4.00
N GLY A 112 0.74 -7.21 -5.17
CA GLY A 112 1.48 -6.67 -6.30
C GLY A 112 0.98 -5.31 -6.72
N PHE A 113 -0.33 -5.17 -6.80
CA PHE A 113 -1.01 -3.94 -7.14
C PHE A 113 -0.68 -2.82 -6.12
N LEU A 114 -0.83 -3.10 -4.84
CA LEU A 114 -0.56 -2.11 -3.79
C LEU A 114 0.92 -1.74 -3.71
N ILE A 115 1.82 -2.72 -3.79
CA ILE A 115 3.25 -2.46 -3.72
C ILE A 115 3.71 -1.63 -4.91
N ASP A 116 3.36 -2.05 -6.12
CA ASP A 116 3.79 -1.35 -7.33
C ASP A 116 3.24 0.06 -7.39
N ASP A 117 1.95 0.22 -7.12
CA ASP A 117 1.31 1.52 -7.26
C ASP A 117 1.69 2.48 -6.12
N VAL A 118 1.69 2.01 -4.88
CA VAL A 118 2.04 2.85 -3.74
C VAL A 118 3.52 3.25 -3.81
N ILE A 119 4.41 2.29 -4.01
CA ILE A 119 5.85 2.56 -4.04
C ILE A 119 6.24 3.37 -5.28
N THR A 120 5.75 3.00 -6.46
CA THR A 120 6.05 3.71 -7.70
C THR A 120 5.48 5.14 -7.67
N GLY A 121 4.25 5.31 -7.21
CA GLY A 121 3.64 6.62 -7.09
C GLY A 121 4.42 7.53 -6.14
N ASP A 122 4.88 6.98 -5.02
CA ASP A 122 5.58 7.75 -3.99
C ASP A 122 7.03 8.07 -4.35
N MET A 123 7.61 7.39 -5.34
CA MET A 123 8.95 7.74 -5.84
C MET A 123 9.00 9.14 -6.44
N LYS A 124 7.92 9.62 -7.02
CA LYS A 124 7.82 10.99 -7.52
C LYS A 124 7.88 12.00 -6.39
N ILE A 125 7.28 11.65 -5.26
CA ILE A 125 7.33 12.45 -4.04
C ILE A 125 8.77 12.51 -3.52
N LYS A 126 9.45 11.37 -3.52
CA LYS A 126 10.85 11.29 -3.08
C LYS A 126 11.74 12.24 -3.86
N SER A 127 11.60 12.28 -5.17
CA SER A 127 12.37 13.19 -6.02
C SER A 127 12.11 14.65 -5.65
N PHE A 128 10.85 15.01 -5.45
CA PHE A 128 10.47 16.35 -5.03
C PHE A 128 11.09 16.72 -3.68
N LEU A 129 11.05 15.80 -2.71
CA LEU A 129 11.61 16.03 -1.38
C LEU A 129 13.12 16.25 -1.44
N GLN A 130 13.82 15.49 -2.26
CA GLN A 130 15.26 15.63 -2.45
C GLN A 130 15.62 16.97 -3.09
N GLU A 131 14.88 17.39 -4.12
CA GLU A 131 15.08 18.66 -4.79
C GLU A 131 14.86 19.85 -3.85
N ARG A 132 13.94 19.73 -2.91
CA ARG A 132 13.65 20.78 -1.93
C ARG A 132 14.52 20.72 -0.67
N GLY A 133 15.41 19.71 -0.57
CA GLY A 133 16.26 19.54 0.61
C GLY A 133 15.52 19.06 1.85
N ILE A 134 14.29 18.50 1.68
CA ILE A 134 13.49 17.98 2.78
C ILE A 134 13.92 16.57 3.15
N ALA A 135 14.34 15.77 2.13
CA ALA A 135 14.87 14.43 2.32
C ALA A 135 16.30 14.36 1.78
N GLU A 136 17.12 13.51 2.40
CA GLU A 136 18.48 13.30 1.94
C GLU A 136 18.53 12.44 0.69
N PRO A 137 19.45 12.73 -0.26
CA PRO A 137 19.68 11.87 -1.42
C PRO A 137 20.21 10.51 -0.97
N ASN A 138 19.69 9.46 -1.56
CA ASN A 138 20.19 8.11 -1.33
C ASN A 138 21.35 7.79 -2.26
#